data_2428a987acad9231e1e6378479c4b472
#
_entry.id   2428a987acad9231e1e6378479c4b472
#
_cell.length_a   1.000
_cell.length_b   1.000
_cell.length_c   1.000
_cell.angle_alpha   90.00
_cell.angle_beta   90.00
_cell.angle_gamma   90.00
#
_symmetry.space_group_name_H-M   'P 1'
#
loop_
_entity.id
_entity.type
_entity.pdbx_description
1 polymer ?
#
loop_
_entity_poly.entity_id
_entity_poly.type
_entity_poly.pdbx_seq_one_letter_code
_entity_poly.pdbx_strand_id
1 'polypeptide(L)'
;MNNITDFDSKEEWYFDLWLKELQSAGLIDHTTYHPKPFTLSEKVSLVFEMQLATKVKSKDTHLAAEHKYQADWIIYWSEKSLGVMFPGRGPLTKSPNDFPFFAQWSGKKNLYYTVVDVKGSFSGPHNNSAVTFPLNQKWTYQKYKIFVQKQILIPRVTKKGKLVPCDALFPSTFLPRRLLTTDTSGEKRKINFKYIFLEEFMKNNGLR
;
A
#
# COMPACT_ATOMS: atom_id res chain seq x y z
N MET A 1 3.01 -9.03 -20.23
CA MET A 1 2.53 -9.25 -18.84
C MET A 1 3.77 -9.46 -17.98
N ASN A 2 3.86 -8.79 -16.84
CA ASN A 2 4.93 -9.05 -15.89
C ASN A 2 4.79 -10.47 -15.35
N ASN A 3 5.90 -11.17 -15.18
CA ASN A 3 5.89 -12.49 -14.57
C ASN A 3 5.83 -12.37 -13.04
N ILE A 4 5.38 -13.41 -12.36
CA ILE A 4 5.35 -13.46 -10.90
C ILE A 4 6.73 -13.24 -10.28
N THR A 5 7.79 -13.60 -11.00
CA THR A 5 9.19 -13.45 -10.59
C THR A 5 9.68 -11.99 -10.59
N ASP A 6 8.91 -11.07 -11.16
CA ASP A 6 9.24 -9.64 -11.20
C ASP A 6 8.82 -8.91 -9.90
N PHE A 7 8.18 -9.62 -8.96
CA PHE A 7 7.65 -9.10 -7.72
C PHE A 7 8.22 -9.82 -6.50
N ASP A 8 8.31 -9.12 -5.39
CA ASP A 8 8.84 -9.67 -4.13
C ASP A 8 7.87 -10.68 -3.49
N SER A 9 6.57 -10.60 -3.83
CA SER A 9 5.54 -11.49 -3.32
C SER A 9 4.45 -11.78 -4.35
N LYS A 10 3.71 -12.90 -4.13
CA LYS A 10 2.52 -13.23 -4.93
C LYS A 10 1.42 -12.19 -4.77
N GLU A 11 1.32 -11.62 -3.59
CA GLU A 11 0.35 -10.59 -3.25
C GLU A 11 0.59 -9.32 -4.07
N GLU A 12 1.84 -8.92 -4.23
CA GLU A 12 2.20 -7.78 -5.09
C GLU A 12 1.88 -8.05 -6.55
N TRP A 13 2.16 -9.26 -7.05
CA TRP A 13 1.79 -9.64 -8.41
C TRP A 13 0.27 -9.60 -8.63
N TYR A 14 -0.54 -10.10 -7.68
CA TYR A 14 -2.00 -9.99 -7.77
C TYR A 14 -2.46 -8.53 -7.75
N PHE A 15 -1.80 -7.72 -6.94
CA PHE A 15 -2.11 -6.29 -6.87
C PHE A 15 -1.78 -5.58 -8.18
N ASP A 16 -0.66 -5.90 -8.84
CA ASP A 16 -0.31 -5.40 -10.18
C ASP A 16 -1.38 -5.73 -11.21
N LEU A 17 -1.86 -6.96 -11.23
CA LEU A 17 -2.93 -7.37 -12.14
C LEU A 17 -4.21 -6.55 -11.91
N TRP A 18 -4.56 -6.32 -10.66
CA TRP A 18 -5.70 -5.50 -10.28
C TRP A 18 -5.50 -4.02 -10.69
N LEU A 19 -4.31 -3.46 -10.48
CA LEU A 19 -3.99 -2.10 -10.92
C LEU A 19 -4.09 -1.96 -12.45
N LYS A 20 -3.64 -2.95 -13.20
CA LYS A 20 -3.74 -2.97 -14.66
C LYS A 20 -5.19 -3.02 -15.16
N GLU A 21 -6.07 -3.74 -14.49
CA GLU A 21 -7.50 -3.71 -14.80
C GLU A 21 -8.08 -2.30 -14.59
N LEU A 22 -7.76 -1.66 -13.46
CA LEU A 22 -8.22 -0.29 -13.19
C LEU A 22 -7.64 0.72 -14.19
N GLN A 23 -6.38 0.54 -14.58
CA GLN A 23 -5.74 1.39 -15.59
C GLN A 23 -6.40 1.22 -16.96
N SER A 24 -6.69 -0.02 -17.37
CA SER A 24 -7.41 -0.32 -18.62
C SER A 24 -8.83 0.26 -18.63
N ALA A 25 -9.47 0.36 -17.47
CA ALA A 25 -10.76 1.02 -17.30
C ALA A 25 -10.67 2.54 -17.24
N GLY A 26 -9.47 3.11 -17.28
CA GLY A 26 -9.23 4.56 -17.22
C GLY A 26 -9.43 5.17 -15.82
N LEU A 27 -9.36 4.35 -14.77
CA LEU A 27 -9.46 4.81 -13.37
C LEU A 27 -8.10 5.20 -12.80
N ILE A 28 -7.02 4.71 -13.36
CA ILE A 28 -5.63 5.01 -12.99
C ILE A 28 -4.92 5.61 -14.19
N ASP A 29 -4.20 6.71 -13.99
CA ASP A 29 -3.34 7.30 -15.02
C ASP A 29 -2.07 6.46 -15.17
N HIS A 30 -1.33 6.30 -14.07
CA HIS A 30 -0.13 5.48 -14.03
C HIS A 30 0.17 4.99 -12.61
N THR A 31 1.09 4.06 -12.51
CA THR A 31 1.58 3.51 -11.26
C THR A 31 3.09 3.48 -11.23
N THR A 32 3.67 3.54 -10.04
CA THR A 32 5.11 3.35 -9.83
C THR A 32 5.29 2.23 -8.83
N TYR A 33 5.91 1.15 -9.26
CA TYR A 33 6.34 0.04 -8.41
C TYR A 33 7.69 0.35 -7.77
N HIS A 34 7.88 0.01 -6.51
CA HIS A 34 9.08 0.28 -5.70
C HIS A 34 9.57 1.73 -5.86
N PRO A 35 8.77 2.73 -5.47
CA PRO A 35 9.19 4.13 -5.53
C PRO A 35 10.44 4.37 -4.67
N LYS A 36 11.05 5.54 -4.86
CA LYS A 36 12.22 5.93 -4.06
C LYS A 36 11.94 5.80 -2.57
N PRO A 37 12.82 5.12 -1.81
CA PRO A 37 12.63 4.95 -0.37
C PRO A 37 12.56 6.27 0.39
N PHE A 38 11.75 6.30 1.44
CA PHE A 38 11.70 7.38 2.43
C PHE A 38 12.83 7.18 3.44
N THR A 39 13.71 8.15 3.61
CA THR A 39 14.71 8.14 4.69
C THR A 39 14.04 8.62 5.98
N LEU A 40 13.69 7.71 6.86
CA LEU A 40 12.96 7.99 8.10
C LEU A 40 13.89 8.56 9.18
N SER A 41 15.09 8.00 9.33
CA SER A 41 16.16 8.59 10.15
C SER A 41 17.49 8.51 9.43
N GLU A 42 18.33 9.48 9.69
CA GLU A 42 19.70 9.50 9.22
C GLU A 42 20.59 8.55 10.04
N LYS A 43 21.75 8.23 9.49
CA LYS A 43 22.79 7.53 10.24
C LYS A 43 23.18 8.36 11.47
N VAL A 44 23.31 7.71 12.61
CA VAL A 44 23.72 8.34 13.87
C VAL A 44 25.10 7.84 14.24
N SER A 45 26.00 8.77 14.51
CA SER A 45 27.33 8.51 15.04
C SER A 45 27.52 9.25 16.36
N LEU A 46 28.26 8.64 17.25
CA LEU A 46 28.66 9.23 18.50
C LEU A 46 30.14 9.61 18.42
N VAL A 47 30.40 10.89 18.59
CA VAL A 47 31.76 11.42 18.69
C VAL A 47 32.15 11.52 20.14
N PHE A 48 33.24 10.93 20.53
CA PHE A 48 33.80 11.06 21.87
C PHE A 48 35.31 11.26 21.80
N GLU A 49 35.79 11.96 22.83
CA GLU A 49 37.22 12.23 22.98
C GLU A 49 37.88 11.17 23.86
N MET A 50 38.95 10.61 23.33
CA MET A 50 39.82 9.68 24.09
C MET A 50 41.08 10.42 24.51
N GLN A 51 41.31 10.51 25.81
CA GLN A 51 42.55 10.99 26.35
C GLN A 51 43.62 9.91 26.20
N LEU A 52 44.62 10.17 25.41
CA LEU A 52 45.82 9.38 25.29
C LEU A 52 46.93 10.03 26.14
N ALA A 53 48.00 9.30 26.42
CA ALA A 53 49.07 9.79 27.32
C ALA A 53 49.66 11.16 26.89
N THR A 54 49.70 11.46 25.59
CA THR A 54 50.32 12.66 25.03
C THR A 54 49.38 13.55 24.24
N LYS A 55 48.15 13.11 23.95
CA LYS A 55 47.19 13.87 23.11
C LYS A 55 45.73 13.42 23.37
N VAL A 56 44.79 14.31 23.06
CA VAL A 56 43.39 13.98 22.91
C VAL A 56 43.11 13.55 21.48
N LYS A 57 42.43 12.42 21.31
CA LYS A 57 42.00 11.93 20.02
C LYS A 57 40.46 11.84 19.97
N SER A 58 39.87 12.55 19.03
CA SER A 58 38.46 12.38 18.71
C SER A 58 38.23 11.07 17.96
N LYS A 59 37.23 10.30 18.38
CA LYS A 59 36.81 9.06 17.73
C LYS A 59 35.34 9.13 17.41
N ASP A 60 35.01 8.88 16.15
CA ASP A 60 33.63 8.71 15.68
C ASP A 60 33.27 7.22 15.72
N THR A 61 32.20 6.91 16.42
CA THR A 61 31.68 5.54 16.54
C THR A 61 30.27 5.48 16.02
N HIS A 62 30.04 4.59 15.06
CA HIS A 62 28.72 4.34 14.51
C HIS A 62 27.79 3.82 15.62
N LEU A 63 26.66 4.52 15.82
CA LEU A 63 25.64 4.14 16.81
C LEU A 63 24.45 3.45 16.14
N ALA A 64 23.93 4.02 15.06
CA ALA A 64 22.79 3.45 14.35
C ALA A 64 22.89 3.74 12.83
N ALA A 65 22.50 2.77 12.02
CA ALA A 65 22.38 2.95 10.58
C ALA A 65 21.19 3.87 10.23
N GLU A 66 21.23 4.44 9.04
CA GLU A 66 20.05 5.11 8.51
C GLU A 66 18.86 4.12 8.45
N HIS A 67 17.66 4.63 8.71
CA HIS A 67 16.44 3.86 8.56
C HIS A 67 15.70 4.34 7.33
N LYS A 68 15.56 3.44 6.35
CA LYS A 68 14.81 3.68 5.11
C LYS A 68 13.56 2.80 5.10
N TYR A 69 12.50 3.35 4.53
CA TYR A 69 11.26 2.63 4.28
C TYR A 69 10.85 2.81 2.82
N GLN A 70 10.63 1.71 2.13
CA GLN A 70 10.13 1.68 0.77
C GLN A 70 8.71 1.14 0.77
N ALA A 71 7.78 1.90 0.19
CA ALA A 71 6.44 1.44 -0.09
C ALA A 71 6.44 0.62 -1.38
N ASP A 72 5.44 -0.25 -1.56
CA ASP A 72 5.39 -1.10 -2.74
C ASP A 72 4.93 -0.33 -3.97
N TRP A 73 3.93 0.58 -3.82
CA TRP A 73 3.33 1.28 -4.96
C TRP A 73 3.03 2.75 -4.67
N ILE A 74 3.10 3.57 -5.75
CA ILE A 74 2.37 4.83 -5.86
C ILE A 74 1.37 4.69 -7.00
N ILE A 75 0.11 4.99 -6.71
CA ILE A 75 -1.00 4.99 -7.67
C ILE A 75 -1.36 6.44 -7.95
N TYR A 76 -1.32 6.86 -9.19
CA TYR A 76 -1.79 8.16 -9.64
C TYR A 76 -3.16 8.01 -10.29
N TRP A 77 -4.14 8.66 -9.71
CA TRP A 77 -5.54 8.48 -10.06
C TRP A 77 -5.98 9.39 -11.18
N SER A 78 -6.82 8.89 -12.08
CA SER A 78 -7.53 9.70 -13.05
C SER A 78 -8.68 10.46 -12.38
N GLU A 79 -9.19 11.51 -13.05
CA GLU A 79 -10.35 12.28 -12.57
C GLU A 79 -11.60 11.40 -12.40
N LYS A 80 -11.77 10.38 -13.23
CA LYS A 80 -12.89 9.43 -13.14
C LYS A 80 -12.98 8.68 -11.81
N SER A 81 -11.87 8.59 -11.11
CA SER A 81 -11.78 7.88 -9.82
C SER A 81 -12.26 8.72 -8.64
N LEU A 82 -12.41 10.03 -8.84
CA LEU A 82 -12.86 10.95 -7.81
C LEU A 82 -14.32 10.66 -7.41
N GLY A 83 -14.57 10.52 -6.12
CA GLY A 83 -15.89 10.15 -5.59
C GLY A 83 -16.29 8.68 -5.79
N VAL A 84 -15.40 7.87 -6.37
CA VAL A 84 -15.60 6.42 -6.60
C VAL A 84 -14.55 5.60 -5.85
N MET A 85 -13.28 5.82 -6.14
CA MET A 85 -12.15 5.10 -5.52
C MET A 85 -11.67 5.81 -4.25
N PHE A 86 -11.87 7.10 -4.14
CA PHE A 86 -11.51 7.92 -2.98
C PHE A 86 -12.45 9.14 -2.87
N PRO A 87 -12.56 9.75 -1.66
CA PRO A 87 -13.41 10.91 -1.44
C PRO A 87 -12.97 12.11 -2.30
N GLY A 88 -13.93 12.79 -2.89
CA GLY A 88 -13.70 14.07 -3.56
C GLY A 88 -13.52 15.24 -2.59
N ARG A 89 -13.21 16.41 -3.15
CA ARG A 89 -13.32 17.69 -2.42
C ARG A 89 -14.77 18.15 -2.40
N GLY A 90 -15.28 18.43 -1.22
CA GLY A 90 -16.64 18.91 -1.05
C GLY A 90 -17.43 18.10 -0.02
N PRO A 91 -18.72 18.36 0.15
CA PRO A 91 -19.56 17.60 1.06
C PRO A 91 -19.51 16.12 0.72
N LEU A 92 -19.13 15.30 1.69
CA LEU A 92 -19.08 13.85 1.50
C LEU A 92 -20.52 13.31 1.44
N THR A 93 -20.87 12.68 0.35
CA THR A 93 -22.13 11.94 0.19
C THR A 93 -22.04 10.53 0.81
N LYS A 94 -20.82 10.08 1.08
CA LYS A 94 -20.50 8.79 1.72
C LYS A 94 -19.47 9.02 2.82
N SER A 95 -19.42 8.11 3.79
CA SER A 95 -18.36 8.10 4.78
C SER A 95 -17.00 7.91 4.10
N PRO A 96 -15.91 8.58 4.54
CA PRO A 96 -14.56 8.28 4.04
C PRO A 96 -14.19 6.80 4.11
N ASN A 97 -14.75 6.07 5.06
CA ASN A 97 -14.52 4.62 5.22
C ASN A 97 -15.25 3.76 4.18
N ASP A 98 -16.15 4.34 3.40
CA ASP A 98 -16.85 3.64 2.32
C ASP A 98 -16.05 3.62 1.02
N PHE A 99 -14.91 4.31 0.99
CA PHE A 99 -14.02 4.33 -0.16
C PHE A 99 -12.86 3.34 0.03
N PRO A 100 -12.45 2.66 -1.04
CA PRO A 100 -11.34 1.71 -0.96
C PRO A 100 -9.97 2.37 -0.72
N PHE A 101 -9.83 3.65 -1.09
CA PHE A 101 -8.56 4.36 -0.96
C PHE A 101 -8.68 5.71 -0.28
N PHE A 102 -7.57 6.10 0.32
CA PHE A 102 -7.30 7.45 0.77
C PHE A 102 -6.28 8.09 -0.18
N ALA A 103 -6.74 8.97 -1.04
CA ALA A 103 -5.87 9.68 -1.97
C ALA A 103 -5.44 11.03 -1.41
N GLN A 104 -4.19 11.37 -1.67
CA GLN A 104 -3.56 12.62 -1.30
C GLN A 104 -3.43 13.52 -2.53
N TRP A 105 -3.58 14.81 -2.31
CA TRP A 105 -3.40 15.78 -3.38
C TRP A 105 -1.93 16.20 -3.46
N SER A 106 -1.37 16.17 -4.68
CA SER A 106 0.04 16.49 -4.92
C SER A 106 0.37 17.99 -4.95
N GLY A 107 -0.62 18.88 -4.76
CA GLY A 107 -0.45 20.32 -4.96
C GLY A 107 -0.62 20.76 -6.41
N LYS A 108 -0.61 19.85 -7.36
CA LYS A 108 -0.87 20.12 -8.78
C LYS A 108 -2.35 19.94 -9.09
N LYS A 109 -2.86 20.67 -10.12
CA LYS A 109 -4.26 20.57 -10.53
C LYS A 109 -4.60 19.12 -10.89
N ASN A 110 -5.66 18.61 -10.28
CA ASN A 110 -6.26 17.29 -10.53
C ASN A 110 -5.32 16.08 -10.37
N LEU A 111 -4.18 16.23 -9.69
CA LEU A 111 -3.28 15.12 -9.45
C LEU A 111 -3.48 14.57 -8.03
N TYR A 112 -4.16 13.45 -7.94
CA TYR A 112 -4.33 12.66 -6.71
C TYR A 112 -3.49 11.41 -6.77
N TYR A 113 -2.91 11.03 -5.64
CA TYR A 113 -2.11 9.82 -5.55
C TYR A 113 -2.35 9.10 -4.23
N THR A 114 -2.13 7.80 -4.23
CA THR A 114 -2.11 6.96 -3.03
C THR A 114 -0.80 6.20 -2.97
N VAL A 115 -0.14 6.25 -1.81
CA VAL A 115 1.02 5.41 -1.54
C VAL A 115 0.54 4.16 -0.82
N VAL A 116 0.94 3.01 -1.31
CA VAL A 116 0.44 1.70 -0.86
C VAL A 116 1.57 0.78 -0.46
N ASP A 117 1.35 0.08 0.63
CA ASP A 117 2.15 -1.05 1.09
C ASP A 117 1.24 -2.29 1.10
N VAL A 118 1.54 -3.27 0.26
CA VAL A 118 0.76 -4.49 0.08
C VAL A 118 1.18 -5.51 1.12
N LYS A 119 0.22 -6.05 1.85
CA LYS A 119 0.49 -7.09 2.86
C LYS A 119 -0.40 -8.29 2.63
N GLY A 120 0.22 -9.46 2.71
CA GLY A 120 -0.52 -10.72 2.75
C GLY A 120 -1.30 -10.89 4.05
N SER A 121 -2.20 -11.86 4.07
CA SER A 121 -3.06 -12.18 5.22
C SER A 121 -2.31 -12.87 6.38
N PHE A 122 -1.02 -12.66 6.53
CA PHE A 122 -0.23 -13.36 7.53
C PHE A 122 -0.61 -12.96 8.95
N SER A 123 -1.39 -13.80 9.57
CA SER A 123 -1.66 -13.84 11.01
C SER A 123 -0.70 -14.81 11.71
N GLY A 124 0.60 -14.58 11.60
CA GLY A 124 1.60 -15.38 12.34
C GLY A 124 2.16 -14.59 13.51
N PRO A 125 2.45 -15.23 14.65
CA PRO A 125 3.03 -14.57 15.83
C PRO A 125 4.44 -13.99 15.59
N HIS A 126 5.08 -14.33 14.48
CA HIS A 126 6.42 -13.89 14.11
C HIS A 126 6.45 -12.86 12.95
N ASN A 127 5.33 -12.22 12.65
CA ASN A 127 5.28 -11.25 11.55
C ASN A 127 5.80 -9.88 12.01
N ASN A 128 7.11 -9.66 11.89
CA ASN A 128 7.75 -8.38 12.18
C ASN A 128 7.10 -7.22 11.42
N SER A 129 6.54 -7.46 10.23
CA SER A 129 5.86 -6.42 9.45
C SER A 129 4.59 -5.90 10.12
N ALA A 130 3.95 -6.69 10.99
CA ALA A 130 2.79 -6.24 11.75
C ALA A 130 3.14 -5.16 12.79
N VAL A 131 4.39 -5.16 13.27
CA VAL A 131 4.90 -4.19 14.23
C VAL A 131 5.60 -3.03 13.53
N THR A 132 6.44 -3.33 12.53
CA THR A 132 7.28 -2.32 11.85
C THR A 132 6.47 -1.42 10.92
N PHE A 133 5.45 -1.95 10.22
CA PHE A 133 4.65 -1.16 9.30
C PHE A 133 3.97 0.05 9.96
N PRO A 134 3.27 -0.07 11.09
CA PRO A 134 2.64 1.09 11.75
C PRO A 134 3.66 2.16 12.17
N LEU A 135 4.87 1.76 12.56
CA LEU A 135 5.94 2.70 12.89
C LEU A 135 6.43 3.43 11.65
N ASN A 136 6.72 2.70 10.57
CA ASN A 136 7.15 3.28 9.30
C ASN A 136 6.08 4.21 8.73
N GLN A 137 4.80 3.81 8.75
CA GLN A 137 3.68 4.65 8.32
C GLN A 137 3.63 5.97 9.11
N LYS A 138 3.71 5.88 10.44
CA LYS A 138 3.69 7.05 11.33
C LYS A 138 4.87 7.98 11.05
N TRP A 139 6.08 7.46 10.93
CA TRP A 139 7.28 8.25 10.68
C TRP A 139 7.27 8.87 9.29
N THR A 140 6.83 8.13 8.27
CA THR A 140 6.64 8.67 6.92
C THR A 140 5.67 9.85 6.96
N TYR A 141 4.54 9.71 7.64
CA TYR A 141 3.58 10.79 7.76
C TYR A 141 4.13 11.99 8.56
N GLN A 142 4.82 11.76 9.67
CA GLN A 142 5.42 12.84 10.46
C GLN A 142 6.44 13.65 9.66
N LYS A 143 7.33 12.97 8.93
CA LYS A 143 8.44 13.61 8.21
C LYS A 143 8.01 14.20 6.86
N TYR A 144 7.21 13.48 6.09
CA TYR A 144 6.90 13.82 4.70
C TYR A 144 5.44 14.26 4.50
N LYS A 145 4.56 14.11 5.49
CA LYS A 145 3.11 14.32 5.38
C LYS A 145 2.47 13.40 4.34
N ILE A 146 3.08 12.28 4.07
CA ILE A 146 2.60 11.24 3.16
C ILE A 146 2.03 10.09 3.97
N PHE A 147 0.74 9.81 3.77
CA PHE A 147 0.09 8.66 4.37
C PHE A 147 0.27 7.43 3.48
N VAL A 148 0.87 6.39 4.02
CA VAL A 148 1.01 5.10 3.33
C VAL A 148 -0.14 4.20 3.74
N GLN A 149 -0.97 3.83 2.79
CA GLN A 149 -2.11 2.96 3.02
C GLN A 149 -1.68 1.50 2.96
N LYS A 150 -1.99 0.76 4.02
CA LYS A 150 -1.81 -0.69 4.01
C LYS A 150 -2.95 -1.34 3.22
N GLN A 151 -2.60 -2.18 2.26
CA GLN A 151 -3.56 -2.98 1.50
C GLN A 151 -3.38 -4.46 1.81
N ILE A 152 -4.46 -5.09 2.24
CA ILE A 152 -4.48 -6.52 2.52
C ILE A 152 -5.27 -7.20 1.41
N LEU A 153 -4.61 -8.06 0.66
CA LEU A 153 -5.22 -8.75 -0.47
C LEU A 153 -6.24 -9.82 -0.08
N ILE A 154 -6.10 -10.35 1.11
CA ILE A 154 -7.08 -11.28 1.66
C ILE A 154 -7.72 -10.59 2.86
N PRO A 155 -9.02 -10.26 2.80
CA PRO A 155 -9.70 -9.57 3.89
C PRO A 155 -9.60 -10.36 5.17
N ARG A 156 -9.25 -9.71 6.26
CA ARG A 156 -9.31 -10.30 7.59
C ARG A 156 -10.77 -10.52 7.95
N VAL A 157 -11.11 -11.77 8.18
CA VAL A 157 -12.36 -12.13 8.84
C VAL A 157 -12.05 -12.30 10.33
N THR A 158 -12.69 -11.52 11.20
CA THR A 158 -12.57 -11.71 12.64
C THR A 158 -13.10 -13.09 13.03
N LYS A 159 -12.74 -13.59 14.24
CA LYS A 159 -13.30 -14.83 14.80
C LYS A 159 -14.85 -14.85 14.83
N LYS A 160 -15.49 -13.68 14.74
CA LYS A 160 -16.95 -13.50 14.66
C LYS A 160 -17.48 -13.36 13.23
N GLY A 161 -16.68 -13.67 12.22
CA GLY A 161 -17.11 -13.59 10.82
C GLY A 161 -17.24 -12.16 10.26
N LYS A 162 -16.85 -11.13 11.02
CA LYS A 162 -16.95 -9.74 10.57
C LYS A 162 -15.69 -9.35 9.76
N LEU A 163 -15.88 -8.83 8.55
CA LEU A 163 -14.82 -8.18 7.79
C LEU A 163 -14.30 -6.95 8.55
N VAL A 164 -12.99 -6.73 8.50
CA VAL A 164 -12.36 -5.51 8.99
C VAL A 164 -12.21 -4.57 7.79
N PRO A 165 -13.12 -3.60 7.60
CA PRO A 165 -13.21 -2.87 6.33
C PRO A 165 -12.08 -1.87 6.11
N CYS A 166 -11.48 -1.35 7.18
CA CYS A 166 -10.51 -0.24 7.08
C CYS A 166 -9.13 -0.64 6.55
N ASP A 167 -8.79 -1.94 6.60
CA ASP A 167 -7.47 -2.45 6.16
C ASP A 167 -7.58 -3.36 4.94
N ALA A 168 -8.78 -3.60 4.44
CA ALA A 168 -9.00 -4.57 3.38
C ALA A 168 -9.34 -3.86 2.08
N LEU A 169 -8.41 -3.94 1.14
CA LEU A 169 -8.78 -3.85 -0.25
C LEU A 169 -9.48 -5.16 -0.59
N PHE A 170 -10.58 -5.09 -1.36
CA PHE A 170 -11.21 -6.26 -1.95
C PHE A 170 -10.64 -6.46 -3.36
N PRO A 171 -9.43 -6.97 -3.52
CA PRO A 171 -8.80 -7.12 -4.83
C PRO A 171 -9.57 -8.07 -5.72
N SER A 172 -10.28 -9.02 -5.10
CA SER A 172 -11.24 -9.90 -5.76
C SER A 172 -12.36 -9.15 -6.47
N THR A 173 -12.65 -7.89 -6.09
CA THR A 173 -13.62 -7.04 -6.78
C THR A 173 -13.25 -6.81 -8.24
N PHE A 174 -11.95 -6.77 -8.54
CA PHE A 174 -11.44 -6.39 -9.84
C PHE A 174 -10.48 -7.40 -10.47
N LEU A 175 -10.14 -8.47 -9.77
CA LEU A 175 -9.27 -9.51 -10.34
C LEU A 175 -9.99 -10.29 -11.44
N PRO A 176 -9.27 -10.75 -12.47
CA PRO A 176 -9.80 -11.66 -13.48
C PRO A 176 -10.43 -12.89 -12.84
N ARG A 177 -11.55 -13.37 -13.39
CA ARG A 177 -12.32 -14.49 -12.83
C ARG A 177 -11.46 -15.71 -12.52
N ARG A 178 -10.50 -16.04 -13.38
CA ARG A 178 -9.57 -17.16 -13.15
C ARG A 178 -8.75 -17.02 -11.87
N LEU A 179 -8.35 -15.78 -11.51
CA LEU A 179 -7.56 -15.51 -10.29
C LEU A 179 -8.43 -15.48 -9.05
N LEU A 180 -9.74 -15.27 -9.18
CA LEU A 180 -10.69 -15.37 -8.08
C LEU A 180 -10.98 -16.80 -7.68
N THR A 181 -10.98 -17.72 -8.66
CA THR A 181 -11.40 -19.12 -8.47
C THR A 181 -10.23 -20.09 -8.34
N THR A 182 -9.07 -19.73 -8.87
CA THR A 182 -7.84 -20.55 -8.83
C THR A 182 -6.67 -19.73 -8.31
N ASP A 183 -5.69 -20.38 -7.75
CA ASP A 183 -4.40 -19.78 -7.40
C ASP A 183 -3.41 -19.91 -8.59
N THR A 184 -2.14 -19.56 -8.35
CA THR A 184 -1.08 -19.62 -9.38
C THR A 184 -0.72 -21.02 -9.81
N SER A 185 -1.03 -22.04 -9.00
CA SER A 185 -0.81 -23.47 -9.31
C SER A 185 -2.01 -24.10 -10.03
N GLY A 186 -3.11 -23.35 -10.21
CA GLY A 186 -4.35 -23.86 -10.78
C GLY A 186 -5.28 -24.52 -9.77
N GLU A 187 -4.91 -24.54 -8.49
CA GLU A 187 -5.74 -25.06 -7.42
C GLU A 187 -6.92 -24.14 -7.13
N LYS A 188 -8.06 -24.74 -6.77
CA LYS A 188 -9.26 -23.97 -6.42
C LYS A 188 -9.05 -23.17 -5.13
N ARG A 189 -9.30 -21.87 -5.21
CA ARG A 189 -9.30 -20.99 -4.02
C ARG A 189 -10.64 -21.07 -3.31
N LYS A 190 -10.61 -21.09 -1.98
CA LYS A 190 -11.79 -20.82 -1.16
C LYS A 190 -11.97 -19.32 -1.03
N ILE A 191 -12.96 -18.76 -1.71
CA ILE A 191 -13.31 -17.35 -1.62
C ILE A 191 -14.48 -17.23 -0.62
N ASN A 192 -14.19 -16.66 0.54
CA ASN A 192 -15.15 -16.53 1.65
C ASN A 192 -15.72 -15.12 1.79
N PHE A 193 -15.69 -14.30 0.74
CA PHE A 193 -16.19 -12.94 0.77
C PHE A 193 -16.92 -12.58 -0.52
N LYS A 194 -17.81 -11.60 -0.43
CA LYS A 194 -18.52 -11.06 -1.59
C LYS A 194 -17.55 -10.25 -2.44
N TYR A 195 -17.62 -10.40 -3.73
CA TYR A 195 -16.91 -9.61 -4.72
C TYR A 195 -17.83 -9.29 -5.89
N ILE A 196 -17.50 -8.24 -6.62
CA ILE A 196 -18.11 -7.87 -7.90
C ILE A 196 -17.02 -7.78 -8.96
N PHE A 197 -17.39 -7.98 -10.21
CA PHE A 197 -16.46 -7.75 -11.32
C PHE A 197 -16.37 -6.25 -11.63
N LEU A 198 -15.25 -5.84 -12.22
CA LEU A 198 -15.01 -4.43 -12.58
C LEU A 198 -16.16 -3.85 -13.41
N GLU A 199 -16.70 -4.60 -14.36
CA GLU A 199 -17.81 -4.16 -15.19
C GLU A 199 -19.07 -3.82 -14.39
N GLU A 200 -19.41 -4.67 -13.44
CA GLU A 200 -20.54 -4.46 -12.54
C GLU A 200 -20.30 -3.26 -11.62
N PHE A 201 -19.09 -3.15 -11.06
CA PHE A 201 -18.69 -2.01 -10.25
C PHE A 201 -18.81 -0.69 -11.02
N MET A 202 -18.31 -0.63 -12.25
CA MET A 202 -18.37 0.57 -13.08
C MET A 202 -19.81 0.95 -13.40
N LYS A 203 -20.65 -0.03 -13.76
CA LYS A 203 -22.08 0.18 -13.99
C LYS A 203 -22.79 0.74 -12.75
N ASN A 204 -22.53 0.13 -11.58
CA ASN A 204 -23.15 0.55 -10.31
C ASN A 204 -22.74 1.94 -9.85
N ASN A 205 -21.61 2.46 -10.34
CA ASN A 205 -21.12 3.80 -10.04
C ASN A 205 -21.29 4.81 -11.21
N GLY A 206 -22.04 4.44 -12.24
CA GLY A 206 -22.32 5.35 -13.37
C GLY A 206 -21.09 5.72 -14.20
N LEU A 207 -20.07 4.85 -14.24
CA LEU A 207 -18.80 5.08 -14.94
C LEU A 207 -18.81 4.57 -16.39
N ARG A 208 -19.92 4.02 -16.86
CA ARG A 208 -20.16 3.58 -18.26
C ARG A 208 -21.27 4.40 -18.87
#